data_a1b624efbec3ac917df070f74aafacac
#
_entry.id   a1b624efbec3ac917df070f74aafacac
#
_cell.length_a   1.000
_cell.length_b   1.000
_cell.length_c   1.000
_cell.angle_alpha   90.00
_cell.angle_beta   90.00
_cell.angle_gamma   90.00
#
_symmetry.space_group_name_H-M   'P 1'
#
loop_
_entity.id
_entity.type
_entity.pdbx_description
1 polymer ?
#
loop_
_entity_poly.entity_id
_entity_poly.type
_entity_poly.pdbx_seq_one_letter_code
_entity_poly.pdbx_strand_id
1 'polypeptide(L)'
;MPNKPVQVRLCKWCDKPAKRYYQGDKFKGYLKTCGSEECLKRANHDRAISQSKRYEGTRICQICGKEYITHCVKSKWCKECIPDKHSATIYVRYGLLPHEEKKLKEKYNGICPICNKRKANAIDHDHITGKVRGYICDKCNLGLHYIENKELVNNMEKYLNGGM
;
A
#
# COMPACT_ATOMS: atom_id res chain seq x y z
N MET A 1 22.16 -4.65 -43.46
CA MET A 1 21.13 -5.69 -43.23
C MET A 1 19.77 -5.06 -43.54
N PRO A 2 18.91 -5.65 -44.37
CA PRO A 2 17.61 -5.08 -44.66
C PRO A 2 16.75 -5.09 -43.41
N ASN A 3 16.14 -3.93 -43.08
CA ASN A 3 15.20 -3.79 -41.98
C ASN A 3 14.03 -4.76 -42.21
N LYS A 4 13.82 -5.69 -41.29
CA LYS A 4 12.62 -6.53 -41.31
C LYS A 4 11.38 -5.63 -41.30
N PRO A 5 10.38 -5.85 -42.17
CA PRO A 5 9.17 -5.05 -42.19
C PRO A 5 8.50 -5.10 -40.82
N VAL A 6 8.19 -3.93 -40.29
CA VAL A 6 7.49 -3.80 -39.00
C VAL A 6 6.08 -4.37 -39.19
N GLN A 7 5.83 -5.57 -38.70
CA GLN A 7 4.49 -6.16 -38.70
C GLN A 7 3.55 -5.28 -37.88
N VAL A 8 2.58 -4.66 -38.52
CA VAL A 8 1.53 -3.88 -37.88
C VAL A 8 0.58 -4.84 -37.19
N ARG A 9 0.47 -4.75 -35.88
CA ARG A 9 -0.51 -5.53 -35.13
C ARG A 9 -1.90 -4.95 -35.33
N LEU A 10 -2.89 -5.80 -35.59
CA LEU A 10 -4.29 -5.40 -35.72
C LEU A 10 -5.00 -5.39 -34.37
N CYS A 11 -6.02 -4.55 -34.24
CA CYS A 11 -6.91 -4.50 -33.08
C CYS A 11 -7.71 -5.80 -33.01
N LYS A 12 -7.80 -6.39 -31.80
CA LYS A 12 -8.50 -7.66 -31.57
C LYS A 12 -10.01 -7.62 -31.95
N TRP A 13 -10.61 -6.43 -31.99
CA TRP A 13 -12.06 -6.28 -32.12
C TRP A 13 -12.56 -5.63 -33.40
N CYS A 14 -11.69 -5.01 -34.21
CA CYS A 14 -12.14 -4.31 -35.43
C CYS A 14 -11.13 -4.35 -36.57
N ASP A 15 -10.08 -5.15 -36.49
CA ASP A 15 -9.03 -5.34 -37.48
C ASP A 15 -8.30 -4.09 -37.96
N LYS A 16 -8.59 -2.90 -37.38
CA LYS A 16 -7.85 -1.68 -37.62
C LYS A 16 -6.47 -1.77 -36.96
N PRO A 17 -5.47 -0.99 -37.42
CA PRO A 17 -4.17 -0.97 -36.79
C PRO A 17 -4.26 -0.69 -35.28
N ALA A 18 -3.62 -1.53 -34.47
CA ALA A 18 -3.58 -1.34 -33.02
C ALA A 18 -2.73 -0.13 -32.65
N LYS A 19 -3.11 0.57 -31.58
CA LYS A 19 -2.39 1.74 -31.09
C LYS A 19 -0.96 1.37 -30.67
N ARG A 20 0.02 2.14 -31.11
CA ARG A 20 1.42 1.98 -30.70
C ARG A 20 1.59 2.39 -29.24
N TYR A 21 2.42 1.65 -28.53
CA TYR A 21 2.76 1.95 -27.14
C TYR A 21 4.23 2.34 -27.03
N TYR A 22 4.48 3.47 -26.36
CA TYR A 22 5.80 4.03 -26.12
C TYR A 22 6.04 4.17 -24.62
N GLN A 23 7.30 4.08 -24.22
CA GLN A 23 7.77 4.45 -22.88
C GLN A 23 8.87 5.50 -23.04
N GLY A 24 8.54 6.77 -22.82
CA GLY A 24 9.32 7.89 -23.34
C GLY A 24 9.37 7.82 -24.88
N ASP A 25 10.49 8.05 -25.49
CA ASP A 25 10.68 8.00 -26.96
C ASP A 25 10.89 6.57 -27.51
N LYS A 26 10.96 5.56 -26.64
CA LYS A 26 11.21 4.18 -27.05
C LYS A 26 9.92 3.45 -27.37
N PHE A 27 9.79 2.98 -28.62
CA PHE A 27 8.71 2.09 -29.02
C PHE A 27 8.80 0.76 -28.28
N LYS A 28 7.72 0.36 -27.58
CA LYS A 28 7.62 -0.87 -26.78
C LYS A 28 6.70 -1.93 -27.40
N GLY A 29 5.93 -1.56 -28.40
CA GLY A 29 5.02 -2.49 -29.07
C GLY A 29 3.66 -1.88 -29.38
N TYR A 30 2.68 -2.75 -29.53
CA TYR A 30 1.29 -2.37 -29.83
C TYR A 30 0.37 -2.74 -28.68
N LEU A 31 -0.62 -1.90 -28.42
CA LEU A 31 -1.74 -2.24 -27.53
C LEU A 31 -2.61 -3.32 -28.19
N LYS A 32 -3.51 -3.90 -27.42
CA LYS A 32 -4.49 -4.88 -27.95
C LYS A 32 -5.62 -4.22 -28.74
N THR A 33 -5.77 -2.89 -28.63
CA THR A 33 -6.85 -2.09 -29.20
C THR A 33 -6.31 -1.01 -30.15
N CYS A 34 -7.15 -0.56 -31.09
CA CYS A 34 -6.88 0.62 -31.92
C CYS A 34 -7.06 1.95 -31.14
N GLY A 35 -7.63 1.90 -29.94
CA GLY A 35 -7.91 3.06 -29.10
C GLY A 35 -9.28 3.71 -29.32
N SER A 36 -10.11 3.20 -30.23
CA SER A 36 -11.51 3.68 -30.37
C SER A 36 -12.31 3.36 -29.10
N GLU A 37 -13.29 4.20 -28.77
CA GLU A 37 -14.11 4.07 -27.57
C GLU A 37 -14.81 2.71 -27.48
N GLU A 38 -15.34 2.24 -28.61
CA GLU A 38 -16.02 0.94 -28.68
C GLU A 38 -15.07 -0.22 -28.40
N CYS A 39 -13.87 -0.22 -29.01
CA CYS A 39 -12.88 -1.26 -28.76
C CYS A 39 -12.31 -1.20 -27.32
N LEU A 40 -12.22 -0.01 -26.73
CA LEU A 40 -11.85 0.15 -25.32
C LEU A 40 -12.94 -0.39 -24.39
N LYS A 41 -14.23 -0.14 -24.67
CA LYS A 41 -15.36 -0.72 -23.92
C LYS A 41 -15.32 -2.26 -23.97
N ARG A 42 -15.11 -2.84 -25.15
CA ARG A 42 -14.97 -4.30 -25.31
C ARG A 42 -13.76 -4.86 -24.59
N ALA A 43 -12.61 -4.19 -24.65
CA ALA A 43 -11.41 -4.60 -23.92
C ALA A 43 -11.59 -4.55 -22.41
N ASN A 44 -12.28 -3.54 -21.90
CA ASN A 44 -12.61 -3.42 -20.48
C ASN A 44 -13.61 -4.48 -20.03
N HIS A 45 -14.62 -4.78 -20.85
CA HIS A 45 -15.57 -5.86 -20.64
C HIS A 45 -14.88 -7.23 -20.59
N ASP A 46 -14.02 -7.57 -21.59
CA ASP A 46 -13.23 -8.80 -21.58
C ASP A 46 -12.32 -8.92 -20.33
N ARG A 47 -11.76 -7.79 -19.90
CA ARG A 47 -10.96 -7.72 -18.67
C ARG A 47 -11.81 -7.96 -17.44
N ALA A 48 -13.00 -7.39 -17.36
CA ALA A 48 -13.94 -7.60 -16.26
C ALA A 48 -14.39 -9.07 -16.19
N ILE A 49 -14.73 -9.69 -17.33
CA ILE A 49 -15.06 -11.13 -17.41
C ILE A 49 -13.86 -11.98 -17.00
N SER A 50 -12.67 -11.68 -17.50
CA SER A 50 -11.43 -12.37 -17.11
C SER A 50 -11.12 -12.21 -15.62
N GLN A 51 -11.48 -11.08 -15.04
CA GLN A 51 -11.36 -10.83 -13.60
C GLN A 51 -12.46 -11.52 -12.78
N SER A 52 -13.68 -11.68 -13.31
CA SER A 52 -14.77 -12.40 -12.65
C SER A 52 -14.57 -13.92 -12.61
N LYS A 53 -13.82 -14.48 -13.54
CA LYS A 53 -13.37 -15.89 -13.55
C LYS A 53 -12.17 -16.15 -12.61
N ARG A 54 -11.86 -15.22 -11.70
CA ARG A 54 -10.74 -15.38 -10.77
C ARG A 54 -11.00 -16.49 -9.77
N TYR A 55 -9.89 -17.11 -9.38
CA TYR A 55 -9.81 -18.08 -8.31
C TYR A 55 -10.85 -17.81 -7.21
N GLU A 56 -11.73 -18.76 -7.01
CA GLU A 56 -12.59 -18.86 -5.85
C GLU A 56 -12.16 -20.11 -5.13
N GLY A 57 -11.70 -19.96 -3.91
CA GLY A 57 -11.18 -21.07 -3.14
C GLY A 57 -11.30 -20.83 -1.65
N THR A 58 -11.38 -21.91 -0.91
CA THR A 58 -11.41 -21.92 0.55
C THR A 58 -9.99 -21.88 1.09
N ARG A 59 -9.76 -21.06 2.11
CA ARG A 59 -8.50 -20.96 2.83
C ARG A 59 -8.75 -20.87 4.33
N ILE A 60 -7.72 -21.25 5.09
CA ILE A 60 -7.73 -21.10 6.55
C ILE A 60 -7.10 -19.76 6.92
N CYS A 61 -7.79 -18.95 7.71
CA CYS A 61 -7.30 -17.68 8.21
C CYS A 61 -6.16 -17.91 9.19
N GLN A 62 -5.01 -17.28 8.95
CA GLN A 62 -3.82 -17.41 9.81
C GLN A 62 -3.98 -16.75 11.17
N ILE A 63 -5.03 -15.93 11.39
CA ILE A 63 -5.30 -15.25 12.67
C ILE A 63 -6.29 -16.04 13.51
N CYS A 64 -7.47 -16.37 12.95
CA CYS A 64 -8.54 -17.01 13.73
C CYS A 64 -8.71 -18.52 13.47
N GLY A 65 -7.97 -19.09 12.51
CA GLY A 65 -8.07 -20.52 12.16
C GLY A 65 -9.33 -20.92 11.40
N LYS A 66 -10.29 -20.00 11.18
CA LYS A 66 -11.53 -20.30 10.45
C LYS A 66 -11.30 -20.41 8.95
N GLU A 67 -12.10 -21.26 8.31
CA GLU A 67 -12.19 -21.29 6.86
C GLU A 67 -12.89 -20.03 6.33
N TYR A 68 -12.44 -19.54 5.18
CA TYR A 68 -13.06 -18.42 4.49
C TYR A 68 -12.89 -18.54 2.97
N ILE A 69 -13.88 -18.03 2.23
CA ILE A 69 -13.85 -17.98 0.77
C ILE A 69 -13.09 -16.73 0.33
N THR A 70 -12.20 -16.86 -0.65
CA THR A 70 -11.43 -15.76 -1.19
C THR A 70 -11.22 -15.87 -2.69
N HIS A 71 -11.20 -14.73 -3.38
CA HIS A 71 -10.84 -14.62 -4.80
C HIS A 71 -9.35 -14.34 -5.03
N CYS A 72 -8.54 -14.38 -3.97
CA CYS A 72 -7.11 -14.11 -4.04
C CYS A 72 -6.28 -15.31 -3.55
N VAL A 73 -5.49 -15.89 -4.45
CA VAL A 73 -4.58 -17.02 -4.15
C VAL A 73 -3.59 -16.69 -3.03
N LYS A 74 -3.22 -15.41 -2.86
CA LYS A 74 -2.26 -14.95 -1.84
C LYS A 74 -2.91 -14.47 -0.54
N SER A 75 -4.24 -14.56 -0.42
CA SER A 75 -4.94 -14.15 0.78
C SER A 75 -4.54 -15.01 1.99
N LYS A 76 -4.20 -14.38 3.09
CA LYS A 76 -3.75 -15.03 4.33
C LYS A 76 -4.77 -14.90 5.45
N TRP A 77 -5.69 -13.95 5.36
CA TRP A 77 -6.61 -13.56 6.43
C TRP A 77 -8.03 -13.39 5.89
N CYS A 78 -9.02 -13.74 6.73
CA CYS A 78 -10.43 -13.46 6.44
C CYS A 78 -10.76 -11.97 6.64
N LYS A 79 -11.87 -11.51 6.06
CA LYS A 79 -12.33 -10.12 6.19
C LYS A 79 -12.77 -9.76 7.61
N GLU A 80 -13.13 -10.73 8.43
CA GLU A 80 -13.46 -10.50 9.85
C GLU A 80 -12.22 -10.07 10.66
N CYS A 81 -11.08 -10.69 10.38
CA CYS A 81 -9.82 -10.34 11.05
C CYS A 81 -9.15 -9.12 10.44
N ILE A 82 -9.10 -9.05 9.11
CA ILE A 82 -8.44 -7.99 8.34
C ILE A 82 -9.42 -7.50 7.25
N PRO A 83 -10.23 -6.47 7.54
CA PRO A 83 -11.32 -6.03 6.66
C PRO A 83 -10.85 -5.34 5.39
N ASP A 84 -9.71 -4.65 5.43
CA ASP A 84 -9.25 -3.77 4.37
C ASP A 84 -7.72 -3.71 4.25
N LYS A 85 -7.25 -2.99 3.25
CA LYS A 85 -5.82 -2.81 2.96
C LYS A 85 -5.08 -2.03 4.06
N HIS A 86 -5.74 -1.06 4.71
CA HIS A 86 -5.15 -0.30 5.80
C HIS A 86 -4.85 -1.23 6.98
N SER A 87 -5.86 -1.98 7.42
CA SER A 87 -5.73 -2.97 8.49
C SER A 87 -4.65 -4.02 8.19
N ALA A 88 -4.56 -4.47 6.93
CA ALA A 88 -3.50 -5.38 6.50
C ALA A 88 -2.11 -4.75 6.64
N THR A 89 -1.96 -3.47 6.27
CA THR A 89 -0.68 -2.75 6.40
C THR A 89 -0.28 -2.59 7.87
N ILE A 90 -1.24 -2.22 8.73
CA ILE A 90 -1.01 -2.07 10.18
C ILE A 90 -0.63 -3.40 10.81
N TYR A 91 -1.35 -4.47 10.46
CA TYR A 91 -1.04 -5.80 10.98
C TYR A 91 0.35 -6.30 10.55
N VAL A 92 0.70 -6.16 9.26
CA VAL A 92 2.02 -6.58 8.76
C VAL A 92 3.16 -5.78 9.40
N ARG A 93 2.95 -4.49 9.63
CA ARG A 93 4.01 -3.60 10.12
C ARG A 93 4.16 -3.63 11.64
N TYR A 94 3.06 -3.73 12.36
CA TYR A 94 3.01 -3.55 13.81
C TYR A 94 2.41 -4.74 14.59
N GLY A 95 1.90 -5.76 13.89
CA GLY A 95 1.21 -6.89 14.53
C GLY A 95 -0.16 -6.56 15.12
N LEU A 96 -0.68 -5.33 14.92
CA LEU A 96 -1.93 -4.88 15.53
C LEU A 96 -3.15 -5.29 14.71
N LEU A 97 -4.11 -5.89 15.37
CA LEU A 97 -5.44 -6.13 14.83
C LEU A 97 -6.28 -4.85 14.82
N PRO A 98 -7.31 -4.73 13.96
CA PRO A 98 -8.14 -3.51 13.86
C PRO A 98 -8.73 -3.03 15.20
N HIS A 99 -9.16 -3.96 16.04
CA HIS A 99 -9.71 -3.62 17.37
C HIS A 99 -8.64 -3.13 18.36
N GLU A 100 -7.39 -3.60 18.23
CA GLU A 100 -6.27 -3.15 19.05
C GLU A 100 -5.81 -1.76 18.61
N GLU A 101 -5.71 -1.52 17.30
CA GLU A 101 -5.46 -0.18 16.74
C GLU A 101 -6.51 0.82 17.21
N LYS A 102 -7.80 0.43 17.16
CA LYS A 102 -8.90 1.26 17.66
C LYS A 102 -8.74 1.63 19.13
N LYS A 103 -8.46 0.64 20.00
CA LYS A 103 -8.19 0.87 21.42
C LYS A 103 -7.03 1.85 21.67
N LEU A 104 -5.94 1.73 20.89
CA LEU A 104 -4.81 2.66 20.99
C LEU A 104 -5.21 4.10 20.62
N LYS A 105 -6.02 4.27 19.57
CA LYS A 105 -6.54 5.59 19.16
C LYS A 105 -7.45 6.23 20.21
N GLU A 106 -8.27 5.42 20.86
CA GLU A 106 -9.26 5.88 21.85
C GLU A 106 -8.63 6.14 23.24
N LYS A 107 -7.48 5.53 23.54
CA LYS A 107 -6.83 5.59 24.86
C LYS A 107 -6.64 7.02 25.40
N TYR A 108 -6.41 8.00 24.52
CA TYR A 108 -6.21 9.39 24.88
C TYR A 108 -7.21 10.32 24.16
N ASN A 109 -8.45 9.84 23.97
CA ASN A 109 -9.52 10.58 23.27
C ASN A 109 -9.08 11.10 21.87
N GLY A 110 -8.18 10.38 21.20
CA GLY A 110 -7.65 10.77 19.90
C GLY A 110 -6.67 11.95 19.93
N ILE A 111 -6.26 12.42 21.12
CA ILE A 111 -5.29 13.50 21.31
C ILE A 111 -3.91 12.90 21.61
N CYS A 112 -2.86 13.53 21.06
CA CYS A 112 -1.49 13.11 21.32
C CYS A 112 -1.12 13.29 22.78
N PRO A 113 -0.73 12.22 23.51
CA PRO A 113 -0.40 12.29 24.93
C PRO A 113 0.91 13.04 25.23
N ILE A 114 1.74 13.30 24.22
CA ILE A 114 3.01 14.03 24.41
C ILE A 114 2.76 15.55 24.41
N CYS A 115 2.09 16.06 23.38
CA CYS A 115 1.87 17.52 23.30
C CYS A 115 0.52 18.00 23.84
N ASN A 116 -0.42 17.09 24.09
CA ASN A 116 -1.78 17.37 24.55
C ASN A 116 -2.57 18.40 23.72
N LYS A 117 -2.16 18.61 22.47
CA LYS A 117 -2.71 19.67 21.60
C LYS A 117 -3.20 19.15 20.26
N ARG A 118 -2.51 18.15 19.68
CA ARG A 118 -2.77 17.68 18.32
C ARG A 118 -3.48 16.35 18.33
N LYS A 119 -4.24 16.11 17.25
CA LYS A 119 -4.80 14.78 17.00
C LYS A 119 -3.68 13.75 16.85
N ALA A 120 -3.82 12.61 17.51
CA ALA A 120 -2.96 11.47 17.31
C ALA A 120 -3.28 10.83 15.94
N ASN A 121 -2.29 10.63 15.10
CA ASN A 121 -2.44 10.14 13.72
C ASN A 121 -1.33 9.16 13.29
N ALA A 122 -0.37 8.86 14.16
CA ALA A 122 0.74 7.96 13.90
C ALA A 122 0.89 6.92 15.02
N ILE A 123 1.20 5.68 14.63
CA ILE A 123 1.59 4.62 15.56
C ILE A 123 3.06 4.81 15.89
N ASP A 124 3.35 5.00 17.16
CA ASP A 124 4.70 5.04 17.68
C ASP A 124 5.13 3.63 18.15
N HIS A 125 6.35 3.27 17.80
CA HIS A 125 6.93 1.98 18.15
C HIS A 125 8.44 2.11 18.40
N ASP A 126 8.95 1.22 19.20
CA ASP A 126 10.37 1.09 19.45
C ASP A 126 11.08 0.53 18.20
N HIS A 127 12.07 1.24 17.70
CA HIS A 127 12.76 0.89 16.44
C HIS A 127 13.69 -0.33 16.57
N ILE A 128 14.08 -0.70 17.81
CA ILE A 128 14.94 -1.85 18.06
C ILE A 128 14.10 -3.12 18.23
N THR A 129 13.06 -3.03 19.06
CA THR A 129 12.22 -4.19 19.41
C THR A 129 10.99 -4.35 18.54
N GLY A 130 10.60 -3.32 17.77
CA GLY A 130 9.35 -3.26 17.01
C GLY A 130 8.09 -3.12 17.87
N LYS A 131 8.23 -3.02 19.22
CA LYS A 131 7.10 -2.97 20.14
C LYS A 131 6.34 -1.64 20.03
N VAL A 132 5.05 -1.71 19.78
CA VAL A 132 4.18 -0.53 19.76
C VAL A 132 4.08 0.09 21.14
N ARG A 133 4.34 1.40 21.23
CA ARG A 133 4.26 2.21 22.45
C ARG A 133 2.93 2.94 22.56
N GLY A 134 2.40 3.44 21.46
CA GLY A 134 1.13 4.16 21.48
C GLY A 134 0.72 4.80 20.16
N TYR A 135 -0.26 5.71 20.26
CA TYR A 135 -0.76 6.51 19.14
C TYR A 135 -0.51 7.99 19.45
N ILE A 136 0.28 8.65 18.65
CA ILE A 136 0.74 10.03 18.87
C ILE A 136 0.60 10.87 17.61
N CYS A 137 0.85 12.18 17.66
CA CYS A 137 0.88 12.99 16.44
C CYS A 137 2.20 12.82 15.69
N ASP A 138 2.16 13.03 14.38
CA ASP A 138 3.31 12.96 13.47
C ASP A 138 4.50 13.81 13.91
N LYS A 139 4.26 15.01 14.42
CA LYS A 139 5.34 15.89 14.88
C LYS A 139 6.03 15.39 16.15
N CYS A 140 5.26 14.86 17.09
CA CYS A 140 5.85 14.24 18.28
C CYS A 140 6.58 12.95 17.93
N ASN A 141 6.04 12.17 16.99
CA ASN A 141 6.70 10.96 16.50
C ASN A 141 8.06 11.28 15.84
N LEU A 142 8.11 12.34 15.04
CA LEU A 142 9.37 12.83 14.49
C LEU A 142 10.33 13.32 15.57
N GLY A 143 9.80 14.04 16.58
CA GLY A 143 10.60 14.50 17.73
C GLY A 143 11.24 13.36 18.52
N LEU A 144 10.48 12.27 18.76
CA LEU A 144 11.03 11.09 19.43
C LEU A 144 12.17 10.45 18.66
N HIS A 145 12.07 10.38 17.33
CA HIS A 145 13.15 9.87 16.49
C HIS A 145 14.47 10.62 16.71
N TYR A 146 14.45 11.96 16.89
CA TYR A 146 15.63 12.73 17.20
C TYR A 146 16.14 12.49 18.62
N ILE A 147 15.24 12.42 19.61
CA ILE A 147 15.61 12.20 21.02
C ILE A 147 16.21 10.82 21.25
N GLU A 148 15.79 9.80 20.49
CA GLU A 148 16.35 8.46 20.54
C GLU A 148 17.80 8.39 20.04
N ASN A 149 18.21 9.33 19.16
CA ASN A 149 19.60 9.46 18.73
C ASN A 149 20.40 10.34 19.70
N LYS A 150 20.99 9.70 20.71
CA LYS A 150 21.76 10.39 21.76
C LYS A 150 22.91 11.24 21.24
N GLU A 151 23.62 10.78 20.21
CA GLU A 151 24.70 11.52 19.60
C GLU A 151 24.19 12.82 18.95
N LEU A 152 23.09 12.74 18.21
CA LEU A 152 22.47 13.91 17.60
C LEU A 152 21.99 14.91 18.64
N VAL A 153 21.36 14.45 19.73
CA VAL A 153 20.93 15.32 20.85
C VAL A 153 22.11 16.05 21.44
N ASN A 154 23.19 15.33 21.76
CA ASN A 154 24.42 15.95 22.31
C ASN A 154 25.02 17.00 21.35
N ASN A 155 25.00 16.75 20.06
CA ASN A 155 25.50 17.70 19.07
C ASN A 155 24.60 18.95 18.94
N MET A 156 23.26 18.75 19.01
CA MET A 156 22.31 19.86 19.04
C MET A 156 22.49 20.72 20.29
N GLU A 157 22.70 20.13 21.47
CA GLU A 157 22.97 20.86 22.72
C GLU A 157 24.24 21.65 22.65
N LYS A 158 25.33 21.06 22.15
CA LYS A 158 26.60 21.79 21.92
C LYS A 158 26.40 22.98 21.00
N TYR A 159 25.70 22.79 19.88
CA TYR A 159 25.42 23.87 18.94
C TYR A 159 24.65 25.04 19.58
N LEU A 160 23.58 24.72 20.34
CA LEU A 160 22.77 25.73 21.01
C LEU A 160 23.53 26.51 22.09
N ASN A 161 24.52 25.88 22.71
CA ASN A 161 25.38 26.49 23.72
C ASN A 161 26.63 27.20 23.13
N GLY A 162 26.68 27.38 21.78
CA GLY A 162 27.77 28.10 21.12
C GLY A 162 29.09 27.32 21.03
N GLY A 163 29.07 26.02 21.27
CA GLY A 163 30.22 25.12 21.24
C GLY A 163 30.30 24.33 19.92
N MET A 164 30.84 24.88 18.87
CA MET A 164 31.44 24.12 17.76
C MET A 164 32.90 24.45 17.63
#